data_ed50a05a4464e8ea9912712d9e080227
#
_entry.id   ed50a05a4464e8ea9912712d9e080227
#
_cell.length_a   1.000
_cell.length_b   1.000
_cell.length_c   1.000
_cell.angle_alpha   90.00
_cell.angle_beta   90.00
_cell.angle_gamma   90.00
#
_symmetry.space_group_name_H-M   'P 1'
#
loop_
_entity.id
_entity.type
_entity.pdbx_description
1 polymer ?
#
loop_
_entity_poly.entity_id
_entity_poly.type
_entity_poly.pdbx_seq_one_letter_code
_entity_poly.pdbx_strand_id
1 'polypeptide(L)'
;MSKTAGRSFIRLLLGAAARLPLGVLYMISDVAAPVLRVVARYRIGVVRENLAKCFPELDERERRKIEKRFYSNFADYAVETVKLLHISDAEMKRRFTFSGTEHIMAAAAAGKDVVIYFSHCGNWEWAPSVTLHVDAECDGRQIVYGQVYRPLRDAAFDALMLEIRSRFGSESFAKSHVLRDLIRIRREGRLSVTGFMSDQKPSHGDPTHPTVFLGRPTAFISGTETLARRLDTAVIYWDMEKPGRGRYHITCRPITLSAAGEAQGSITERYARLLEATIRRRPDLWLWSHRRWKNQADFTPET
;
A
#
# COMPACT_ATOMS: atom_id res chain seq x y z
N MET A 1 -8.48 26.31 -23.52
CA MET A 1 -7.14 25.84 -23.14
C MET A 1 -6.99 24.38 -23.58
N SER A 2 -5.94 24.06 -24.34
CA SER A 2 -5.69 22.68 -24.79
C SER A 2 -5.52 21.76 -23.56
N LYS A 3 -5.99 20.50 -23.65
CA LYS A 3 -5.83 19.51 -22.58
C LYS A 3 -4.36 19.37 -22.11
N THR A 4 -3.42 19.58 -23.00
CA THR A 4 -1.97 19.55 -22.76
C THR A 4 -1.50 20.74 -21.89
N ALA A 5 -1.99 21.95 -22.16
CA ALA A 5 -1.65 23.15 -21.38
C ALA A 5 -2.17 23.07 -19.94
N GLY A 6 -3.37 22.55 -19.75
CA GLY A 6 -3.94 22.34 -18.40
C GLY A 6 -3.15 21.32 -17.58
N ARG A 7 -2.65 20.23 -18.19
CA ARG A 7 -1.82 19.21 -17.53
C ARG A 7 -0.45 19.75 -17.11
N SER A 8 0.19 20.53 -17.97
CA SER A 8 1.47 21.18 -17.66
C SER A 8 1.31 22.19 -16.51
N PHE A 9 0.21 22.91 -16.46
CA PHE A 9 -0.10 23.84 -15.37
C PHE A 9 -0.33 23.12 -14.03
N ILE A 10 -1.07 22.00 -14.01
CA ILE A 10 -1.28 21.19 -12.80
C ILE A 10 0.07 20.66 -12.28
N ARG A 11 0.93 20.14 -13.18
CA ARG A 11 2.27 19.67 -12.78
C ARG A 11 3.12 20.78 -12.18
N LEU A 12 3.07 22.00 -12.73
CA LEU A 12 3.77 23.17 -12.21
C LEU A 12 3.27 23.51 -10.80
N LEU A 13 1.95 23.54 -10.59
CA LEU A 13 1.35 23.82 -9.28
C LEU A 13 1.72 22.74 -8.24
N LEU A 14 1.67 21.46 -8.60
CA LEU A 14 2.07 20.37 -7.71
C LEU A 14 3.57 20.46 -7.37
N GLY A 15 4.43 20.76 -8.36
CA GLY A 15 5.85 20.99 -8.14
C GLY A 15 6.16 22.18 -7.24
N ALA A 16 5.40 23.27 -7.36
CA ALA A 16 5.51 24.43 -6.47
C ALA A 16 5.04 24.08 -5.04
N ALA A 17 3.88 23.42 -4.92
CA ALA A 17 3.36 22.95 -3.63
C ALA A 17 4.33 21.97 -2.93
N ALA A 18 4.96 21.07 -3.67
CA ALA A 18 5.93 20.11 -3.13
C ALA A 18 7.16 20.79 -2.47
N ARG A 19 7.49 22.03 -2.87
CA ARG A 19 8.59 22.79 -2.27
C ARG A 19 8.25 23.38 -0.90
N LEU A 20 6.96 23.53 -0.61
CA LEU A 20 6.52 24.08 0.68
C LEU A 20 6.95 23.16 1.83
N PRO A 21 7.27 23.74 3.02
CA PRO A 21 7.46 22.95 4.23
C PRO A 21 6.22 22.12 4.54
N LEU A 22 6.40 20.91 5.09
CA LEU A 22 5.28 20.02 5.47
C LEU A 22 4.31 20.71 6.44
N GLY A 23 4.78 21.58 7.34
CA GLY A 23 3.90 22.36 8.22
C GLY A 23 2.86 23.17 7.46
N VAL A 24 3.26 23.83 6.36
CA VAL A 24 2.34 24.59 5.49
C VAL A 24 1.38 23.65 4.75
N LEU A 25 1.88 22.53 4.25
CA LEU A 25 1.03 21.51 3.60
C LEU A 25 0.00 20.93 4.58
N TYR A 26 0.36 20.76 5.85
CA TYR A 26 -0.59 20.32 6.87
C TYR A 26 -1.66 21.36 7.20
N MET A 27 -1.37 22.65 7.14
CA MET A 27 -2.42 23.69 7.26
C MET A 27 -3.43 23.56 6.11
N ILE A 28 -2.97 23.29 4.88
CA ILE A 28 -3.85 23.00 3.74
C ILE A 28 -4.68 21.73 4.00
N SER A 29 -4.04 20.68 4.50
CA SER A 29 -4.71 19.41 4.86
C SER A 29 -5.78 19.61 5.95
N ASP A 30 -5.52 20.45 6.95
CA ASP A 30 -6.46 20.75 8.04
C ASP A 30 -7.75 21.44 7.54
N VAL A 31 -7.64 22.23 6.48
CA VAL A 31 -8.79 22.81 5.78
C VAL A 31 -9.46 21.80 4.85
N ALA A 32 -8.67 21.01 4.11
CA ALA A 32 -9.18 20.05 3.14
C ALA A 32 -9.96 18.90 3.81
N ALA A 33 -9.56 18.44 4.97
CA ALA A 33 -10.20 17.33 5.66
C ALA A 33 -11.68 17.59 5.98
N PRO A 34 -12.07 18.70 6.66
CA PRO A 34 -13.48 19.01 6.89
C PRO A 34 -14.24 19.31 5.58
N VAL A 35 -13.60 19.93 4.58
CA VAL A 35 -14.22 20.16 3.27
C VAL A 35 -14.57 18.82 2.62
N LEU A 36 -13.66 17.87 2.54
CA LEU A 36 -13.90 16.54 1.99
C LEU A 36 -14.99 15.79 2.76
N ARG A 37 -15.00 15.89 4.09
CA ARG A 37 -15.93 15.16 4.94
C ARG A 37 -17.33 15.79 4.96
N VAL A 38 -17.44 17.10 5.14
CA VAL A 38 -18.71 17.79 5.46
C VAL A 38 -19.32 18.44 4.22
N VAL A 39 -18.50 19.14 3.43
CA VAL A 39 -18.99 19.90 2.27
C VAL A 39 -19.12 18.98 1.03
N ALA A 40 -18.02 18.42 0.58
CA ALA A 40 -18.00 17.52 -0.59
C ALA A 40 -18.61 16.14 -0.28
N ARG A 41 -18.67 15.76 0.98
CA ARG A 41 -19.18 14.47 1.47
C ARG A 41 -18.58 13.28 0.70
N TYR A 42 -17.29 13.40 0.38
CA TYR A 42 -16.59 12.43 -0.47
C TYR A 42 -16.71 11.01 0.08
N ARG A 43 -17.50 10.19 -0.59
CA ARG A 43 -17.77 8.78 -0.24
C ARG A 43 -18.19 8.54 1.22
N ILE A 44 -18.78 9.53 1.91
CA ILE A 44 -19.10 9.45 3.34
C ILE A 44 -20.04 8.29 3.68
N GLY A 45 -21.01 8.00 2.81
CA GLY A 45 -21.92 6.85 2.96
C GLY A 45 -21.14 5.51 2.96
N VAL A 46 -20.16 5.37 2.06
CA VAL A 46 -19.30 4.16 2.00
C VAL A 46 -18.47 4.00 3.26
N VAL A 47 -17.84 5.10 3.72
CA VAL A 47 -17.02 5.08 4.95
C VAL A 47 -17.86 4.67 6.15
N ARG A 48 -19.06 5.27 6.33
CA ARG A 48 -19.95 4.97 7.44
C ARG A 48 -20.49 3.56 7.39
N GLU A 49 -20.91 3.09 6.22
CA GLU A 49 -21.38 1.71 6.03
C GLU A 49 -20.27 0.71 6.37
N ASN A 50 -19.06 0.93 5.87
CA ASN A 50 -17.93 0.07 6.15
C ASN A 50 -17.62 0.03 7.65
N LEU A 51 -17.52 1.20 8.32
CA LEU A 51 -17.25 1.26 9.75
C LEU A 51 -18.34 0.62 10.59
N ALA A 52 -19.63 0.83 10.25
CA ALA A 52 -20.74 0.24 10.99
C ALA A 52 -20.75 -1.30 10.90
N LYS A 53 -20.41 -1.84 9.72
CA LYS A 53 -20.40 -3.29 9.50
C LYS A 53 -19.15 -3.99 10.00
N CYS A 54 -18.00 -3.28 10.08
CA CYS A 54 -16.73 -3.86 10.54
C CYS A 54 -16.50 -3.68 12.05
N PHE A 55 -17.17 -2.71 12.66
CA PHE A 55 -17.07 -2.43 14.12
C PHE A 55 -18.49 -2.28 14.68
N PRO A 56 -19.30 -3.36 14.67
CA PRO A 56 -20.66 -3.31 15.22
C PRO A 56 -20.65 -3.09 16.74
N GLU A 57 -19.56 -3.47 17.42
CA GLU A 57 -19.34 -3.30 18.86
C GLU A 57 -19.16 -1.84 19.29
N LEU A 58 -18.72 -0.97 18.39
CA LEU A 58 -18.53 0.45 18.68
C LEU A 58 -19.86 1.21 18.56
N ASP A 59 -20.09 2.19 19.43
CA ASP A 59 -21.19 3.10 19.29
C ASP A 59 -21.04 4.08 18.11
N GLU A 60 -22.11 4.82 17.77
CA GLU A 60 -22.05 5.76 16.65
C GLU A 60 -21.04 6.90 16.88
N ARG A 61 -20.90 7.36 18.14
CA ARG A 61 -19.97 8.43 18.51
C ARG A 61 -18.51 8.00 18.29
N GLU A 62 -18.20 6.75 18.64
CA GLU A 62 -16.87 6.17 18.44
C GLU A 62 -16.56 5.99 16.95
N ARG A 63 -17.49 5.44 16.17
CA ARG A 63 -17.33 5.35 14.69
C ARG A 63 -17.18 6.72 14.04
N ARG A 64 -17.89 7.75 14.53
CA ARG A 64 -17.72 9.14 14.05
C ARG A 64 -16.34 9.73 14.37
N LYS A 65 -15.71 9.36 15.48
CA LYS A 65 -14.33 9.74 15.79
C LYS A 65 -13.36 9.10 14.82
N ILE A 66 -13.53 7.80 14.50
CA ILE A 66 -12.72 7.11 13.50
C ILE A 66 -12.91 7.77 12.12
N GLU A 67 -14.16 8.01 11.70
CA GLU A 67 -14.48 8.71 10.44
C GLU A 67 -13.75 10.06 10.35
N LYS A 68 -13.83 10.90 11.41
CA LYS A 68 -13.16 12.21 11.41
C LYS A 68 -11.65 12.07 11.24
N ARG A 69 -11.03 11.16 11.98
CA ARG A 69 -9.58 10.89 11.90
C ARG A 69 -9.19 10.31 10.53
N PHE A 70 -10.02 9.45 9.95
CA PHE A 70 -9.81 8.93 8.60
C PHE A 70 -9.71 10.04 7.57
N TYR A 71 -10.64 11.02 7.55
CA TYR A 71 -10.57 12.14 6.61
C TYR A 71 -9.38 13.04 6.85
N SER A 72 -8.97 13.25 8.10
CA SER A 72 -7.74 13.96 8.43
C SER A 72 -6.50 13.23 7.88
N ASN A 73 -6.39 11.93 8.12
CA ASN A 73 -5.29 11.11 7.60
C ASN A 73 -5.31 11.02 6.06
N PHE A 74 -6.49 10.98 5.44
CA PHE A 74 -6.64 10.96 3.99
C PHE A 74 -6.22 12.28 3.33
N ALA A 75 -6.51 13.41 3.96
CA ALA A 75 -6.04 14.71 3.51
C ALA A 75 -4.52 14.85 3.70
N ASP A 76 -3.98 14.38 4.85
CA ASP A 76 -2.54 14.31 5.08
C ASP A 76 -1.84 13.47 4.01
N TYR A 77 -2.35 12.25 3.73
CA TYR A 77 -1.83 11.39 2.68
C TYR A 77 -1.73 12.10 1.32
N ALA A 78 -2.75 12.89 0.96
CA ALA A 78 -2.75 13.60 -0.32
C ALA A 78 -1.61 14.65 -0.41
N VAL A 79 -1.44 15.48 0.62
CA VAL A 79 -0.38 16.51 0.62
C VAL A 79 1.02 15.91 0.80
N GLU A 80 1.14 14.82 1.55
CA GLU A 80 2.37 14.06 1.72
C GLU A 80 2.80 13.35 0.43
N THR A 81 1.84 12.85 -0.37
CA THR A 81 2.11 12.29 -1.70
C THR A 81 2.65 13.37 -2.65
N VAL A 82 2.08 14.58 -2.62
CA VAL A 82 2.63 15.72 -3.38
C VAL A 82 4.05 16.06 -2.91
N LYS A 83 4.30 16.00 -1.59
CA LYS A 83 5.64 16.27 -1.03
C LYS A 83 6.72 15.34 -1.55
N LEU A 84 6.37 14.10 -1.96
CA LEU A 84 7.32 13.15 -2.57
C LEU A 84 8.06 13.72 -3.78
N LEU A 85 7.48 14.66 -4.52
CA LEU A 85 8.16 15.30 -5.64
C LEU A 85 9.41 16.10 -5.21
N HIS A 86 9.52 16.45 -3.91
CA HIS A 86 10.60 17.34 -3.47
C HIS A 86 11.12 17.10 -2.04
N ILE A 87 10.74 15.99 -1.40
CA ILE A 87 11.29 15.62 -0.09
C ILE A 87 12.74 15.14 -0.26
N SER A 88 13.64 15.51 0.65
CA SER A 88 15.02 14.99 0.63
C SER A 88 15.09 13.57 1.21
N ASP A 89 16.09 12.80 0.79
CA ASP A 89 16.32 11.45 1.29
C ASP A 89 16.55 11.45 2.81
N ALA A 90 17.29 12.45 3.32
CA ALA A 90 17.53 12.62 4.75
C ALA A 90 16.24 12.91 5.54
N GLU A 91 15.31 13.71 4.97
CA GLU A 91 14.02 13.94 5.60
C GLU A 91 13.14 12.70 5.51
N MET A 92 13.12 12.00 4.38
CA MET A 92 12.37 10.75 4.21
C MET A 92 12.85 9.70 5.22
N LYS A 93 14.15 9.45 5.35
CA LYS A 93 14.74 8.52 6.32
C LYS A 93 14.30 8.80 7.77
N ARG A 94 14.20 10.09 8.16
CA ARG A 94 13.73 10.45 9.51
C ARG A 94 12.23 10.28 9.72
N ARG A 95 11.44 10.35 8.66
CA ARG A 95 9.97 10.32 8.73
C ARG A 95 9.37 8.96 8.48
N PHE A 96 10.03 8.16 7.67
CA PHE A 96 9.58 6.83 7.31
C PHE A 96 10.68 5.83 7.66
N THR A 97 10.44 5.02 8.68
CA THR A 97 11.43 4.11 9.25
C THR A 97 10.97 2.67 9.15
N PHE A 98 11.93 1.75 9.21
CA PHE A 98 11.68 0.32 9.12
C PHE A 98 12.36 -0.43 10.27
N SER A 99 11.78 -1.56 10.67
CA SER A 99 12.38 -2.58 11.53
C SER A 99 12.12 -3.96 10.95
N GLY A 100 12.97 -4.94 11.28
CA GLY A 100 12.86 -6.30 10.73
C GLY A 100 13.33 -6.41 9.27
N THR A 101 14.02 -5.40 8.74
CA THR A 101 14.58 -5.44 7.37
C THR A 101 15.63 -6.52 7.20
N GLU A 102 16.25 -7.01 8.28
CA GLU A 102 17.13 -8.17 8.30
C GLU A 102 16.48 -9.42 7.73
N HIS A 103 15.15 -9.57 7.81
CA HIS A 103 14.44 -10.68 7.19
C HIS A 103 14.46 -10.61 5.64
N ILE A 104 14.49 -9.40 5.08
CA ILE A 104 14.66 -9.19 3.62
C ILE A 104 16.06 -9.63 3.22
N MET A 105 17.08 -9.16 3.96
CA MET A 105 18.48 -9.46 3.66
C MET A 105 18.80 -10.95 3.88
N ALA A 106 18.24 -11.59 4.91
CA ALA A 106 18.39 -13.03 5.13
C ALA A 106 17.78 -13.86 4.00
N ALA A 107 16.61 -13.47 3.46
CA ALA A 107 16.02 -14.10 2.29
C ALA A 107 16.90 -13.91 1.04
N ALA A 108 17.45 -12.72 0.83
CA ALA A 108 18.36 -12.41 -0.28
C ALA A 108 19.65 -13.24 -0.18
N ALA A 109 20.26 -13.37 1.00
CA ALA A 109 21.44 -14.21 1.25
C ALA A 109 21.14 -15.69 0.97
N ALA A 110 19.93 -16.16 1.25
CA ALA A 110 19.47 -17.50 0.88
C ALA A 110 19.14 -17.63 -0.63
N GLY A 111 19.39 -16.60 -1.44
CA GLY A 111 19.12 -16.59 -2.88
C GLY A 111 17.66 -16.51 -3.25
N LYS A 112 16.79 -16.06 -2.36
CA LYS A 112 15.35 -15.97 -2.60
C LYS A 112 14.91 -14.55 -2.94
N ASP A 113 14.02 -14.46 -3.91
CA ASP A 113 13.20 -13.26 -4.10
C ASP A 113 12.26 -13.07 -2.91
N VAL A 114 11.81 -11.84 -2.68
CA VAL A 114 10.90 -11.51 -1.60
C VAL A 114 9.61 -10.90 -2.14
N VAL A 115 8.48 -11.46 -1.78
CA VAL A 115 7.16 -10.86 -1.95
C VAL A 115 6.78 -10.13 -0.67
N ILE A 116 6.51 -8.84 -0.78
CA ILE A 116 6.01 -8.02 0.32
C ILE A 116 4.50 -7.86 0.18
N TYR A 117 3.75 -8.33 1.18
CA TYR A 117 2.37 -7.93 1.33
C TYR A 117 2.27 -6.64 2.13
N PHE A 118 1.61 -5.65 1.60
CA PHE A 118 1.24 -4.45 2.35
C PHE A 118 -0.16 -3.97 1.97
N SER A 119 -0.62 -2.85 2.50
CA SER A 119 -2.02 -2.44 2.41
C SER A 119 -2.16 -0.93 2.24
N HIS A 120 -3.37 -0.48 1.88
CA HIS A 120 -3.72 0.94 1.83
C HIS A 120 -3.95 1.50 3.25
N CYS A 121 -2.99 1.26 4.17
CA CYS A 121 -2.94 1.86 5.50
C CYS A 121 -1.90 2.97 5.54
N GLY A 122 -2.22 4.08 6.18
CA GLY A 122 -1.29 5.21 6.35
C GLY A 122 -0.84 5.82 5.03
N ASN A 123 0.46 6.07 4.87
CA ASN A 123 1.01 6.59 3.63
C ASN A 123 1.81 5.52 2.87
N TRP A 124 1.11 4.71 2.13
CA TRP A 124 1.70 3.65 1.30
C TRP A 124 2.54 4.16 0.12
N GLU A 125 2.37 5.41 -0.32
CA GLU A 125 3.20 6.00 -1.38
C GLU A 125 4.62 6.32 -0.89
N TRP A 126 4.85 6.42 0.44
CA TRP A 126 6.18 6.57 1.01
C TRP A 126 6.92 5.22 1.18
N ALA A 127 6.22 4.09 1.10
CA ALA A 127 6.79 2.76 1.29
C ALA A 127 7.95 2.43 0.31
N PRO A 128 7.98 2.89 -0.95
CA PRO A 128 9.13 2.71 -1.83
C PRO A 128 10.46 3.28 -1.30
N SER A 129 10.42 4.16 -0.29
CA SER A 129 11.63 4.65 0.38
C SER A 129 12.39 3.59 1.18
N VAL A 130 11.91 2.34 1.23
CA VAL A 130 12.66 1.20 1.78
C VAL A 130 14.06 1.10 1.19
N THR A 131 14.25 1.44 -0.08
CA THR A 131 15.55 1.49 -0.76
C THR A 131 16.58 2.39 -0.07
N LEU A 132 16.14 3.32 0.77
CA LEU A 132 17.02 4.16 1.56
C LEU A 132 17.49 3.48 2.88
N HIS A 133 16.92 2.32 3.24
CA HIS A 133 17.11 1.65 4.54
C HIS A 133 17.67 0.23 4.42
N VAL A 134 17.81 -0.29 3.22
CA VAL A 134 18.27 -1.65 2.92
C VAL A 134 19.33 -1.60 1.84
N ASP A 135 20.17 -2.63 1.81
CA ASP A 135 21.23 -2.70 0.80
C ASP A 135 20.63 -3.04 -0.58
N ALA A 136 21.22 -2.46 -1.62
CA ALA A 136 20.85 -2.71 -3.01
C ALA A 136 21.53 -3.97 -3.58
N GLU A 137 22.35 -4.65 -2.80
CA GLU A 137 23.13 -5.83 -3.19
C GLU A 137 23.25 -6.81 -2.03
N CYS A 138 23.29 -8.11 -2.33
CA CYS A 138 23.59 -9.18 -1.37
C CYS A 138 24.41 -10.26 -2.07
N ASP A 139 25.57 -10.62 -1.53
CA ASP A 139 26.48 -11.64 -2.07
C ASP A 139 26.78 -11.49 -3.56
N GLY A 140 27.09 -10.26 -4.00
CA GLY A 140 27.41 -9.93 -5.39
C GLY A 140 26.20 -9.90 -6.34
N ARG A 141 24.98 -10.08 -5.81
CA ARG A 141 23.74 -10.01 -6.59
C ARG A 141 22.98 -8.72 -6.30
N GLN A 142 22.69 -7.97 -7.34
CA GLN A 142 21.85 -6.77 -7.23
C GLN A 142 20.41 -7.12 -6.83
N ILE A 143 19.85 -6.33 -5.93
CA ILE A 143 18.46 -6.45 -5.50
C ILE A 143 17.63 -5.35 -6.15
N VAL A 144 16.60 -5.73 -6.91
CA VAL A 144 15.62 -4.83 -7.52
C VAL A 144 14.45 -4.67 -6.57
N TYR A 145 14.29 -3.47 -6.01
CA TYR A 145 13.13 -3.11 -5.20
C TYR A 145 12.03 -2.56 -6.10
N GLY A 146 10.81 -3.03 -5.93
CA GLY A 146 9.70 -2.57 -6.75
C GLY A 146 8.33 -2.81 -6.13
N GLN A 147 7.33 -2.23 -6.77
CA GLN A 147 5.91 -2.40 -6.40
C GLN A 147 5.06 -2.71 -7.62
N VAL A 148 4.03 -3.54 -7.40
CA VAL A 148 3.04 -3.81 -8.42
C VAL A 148 2.01 -2.71 -8.45
N TYR A 149 1.71 -2.19 -9.65
CA TYR A 149 0.71 -1.16 -9.84
C TYR A 149 -0.24 -1.49 -10.99
N ARG A 150 -1.39 -0.84 -10.99
CA ARG A 150 -2.31 -0.84 -12.11
C ARG A 150 -2.18 0.48 -12.87
N PRO A 151 -1.85 0.47 -14.17
CA PRO A 151 -1.77 1.68 -14.96
C PRO A 151 -3.06 2.52 -14.88
N LEU A 152 -2.90 3.82 -14.75
CA LEU A 152 -4.01 4.75 -14.64
C LEU A 152 -4.53 5.12 -16.03
N ARG A 153 -5.82 5.47 -16.12
CA ARG A 153 -6.44 5.85 -17.40
C ARG A 153 -5.89 7.15 -17.99
N ASP A 154 -5.53 8.10 -17.13
CA ASP A 154 -4.89 9.35 -17.57
C ASP A 154 -3.37 9.16 -17.62
N ALA A 155 -2.81 9.14 -18.81
CA ALA A 155 -1.39 8.86 -19.04
C ALA A 155 -0.46 9.90 -18.40
N ALA A 156 -0.87 11.17 -18.27
CA ALA A 156 -0.05 12.19 -17.63
C ALA A 156 -0.01 12.03 -16.11
N PHE A 157 -1.15 11.66 -15.51
CA PHE A 157 -1.22 11.34 -14.08
C PHE A 157 -0.50 10.03 -13.77
N ASP A 158 -0.60 9.04 -14.66
CA ASP A 158 0.15 7.78 -14.55
C ASP A 158 1.66 8.03 -14.55
N ALA A 159 2.16 8.81 -15.51
CA ALA A 159 3.59 9.19 -15.57
C ALA A 159 4.05 9.93 -14.31
N LEU A 160 3.23 10.85 -13.77
CA LEU A 160 3.54 11.56 -12.52
C LEU A 160 3.63 10.59 -11.33
N MET A 161 2.69 9.64 -11.22
CA MET A 161 2.72 8.64 -10.14
C MET A 161 3.92 7.70 -10.26
N LEU A 162 4.29 7.31 -11.48
CA LEU A 162 5.51 6.52 -11.72
C LEU A 162 6.77 7.29 -11.34
N GLU A 163 6.87 8.58 -11.69
CA GLU A 163 7.97 9.46 -11.28
C GLU A 163 8.08 9.53 -9.73
N ILE A 164 6.95 9.75 -9.05
CA ILE A 164 6.89 9.80 -7.59
C ILE A 164 7.37 8.48 -6.97
N ARG A 165 6.90 7.35 -7.47
CA ARG A 165 7.20 6.02 -6.94
C ARG A 165 8.61 5.56 -7.21
N SER A 166 9.22 5.99 -8.32
CA SER A 166 10.61 5.64 -8.67
C SER A 166 11.66 6.57 -8.04
N ARG A 167 11.23 7.60 -7.33
CA ARG A 167 12.11 8.66 -6.81
C ARG A 167 13.29 8.14 -5.97
N PHE A 168 13.10 7.06 -5.23
CA PHE A 168 14.12 6.46 -4.37
C PHE A 168 14.76 5.21 -5.01
N GLY A 169 14.67 5.05 -6.35
CA GLY A 169 15.29 3.95 -7.08
C GLY A 169 14.46 2.66 -7.12
N SER A 170 13.18 2.69 -6.69
CA SER A 170 12.32 1.52 -6.85
C SER A 170 11.68 1.46 -8.24
N GLU A 171 11.43 0.24 -8.73
CA GLU A 171 10.75 0.00 -10.01
C GLU A 171 9.25 -0.19 -9.83
N SER A 172 8.47 0.12 -10.87
CA SER A 172 7.02 -0.10 -10.89
C SER A 172 6.66 -1.15 -11.93
N PHE A 173 6.12 -2.29 -11.48
CA PHE A 173 5.72 -3.40 -12.35
C PHE A 173 4.22 -3.35 -12.64
N ALA A 174 3.84 -3.32 -13.91
CA ALA A 174 2.43 -3.40 -14.26
C ALA A 174 1.85 -4.78 -13.88
N LYS A 175 0.68 -4.81 -13.22
CA LYS A 175 0.01 -6.05 -12.74
C LYS A 175 -0.05 -7.14 -13.82
N SER A 176 -0.29 -6.76 -15.08
CA SER A 176 -0.40 -7.71 -16.21
C SER A 176 0.93 -8.35 -16.62
N HIS A 177 2.07 -7.80 -16.22
CA HIS A 177 3.40 -8.23 -16.66
C HIS A 177 4.33 -8.64 -15.52
N VAL A 178 3.92 -8.45 -14.27
CA VAL A 178 4.77 -8.65 -13.08
C VAL A 178 5.47 -10.01 -13.06
N LEU A 179 4.79 -11.11 -13.37
CA LEU A 179 5.43 -12.43 -13.40
C LEU A 179 6.56 -12.50 -14.44
N ARG A 180 6.37 -11.91 -15.62
CA ARG A 180 7.40 -11.85 -16.68
C ARG A 180 8.59 -11.02 -16.22
N ASP A 181 8.33 -9.89 -15.58
CA ASP A 181 9.38 -9.00 -15.10
C ASP A 181 10.22 -9.67 -14.00
N LEU A 182 9.59 -10.35 -13.05
CA LEU A 182 10.31 -11.08 -11.99
C LEU A 182 11.14 -12.25 -12.56
N ILE A 183 10.61 -13.01 -13.53
CA ILE A 183 11.36 -14.06 -14.20
C ILE A 183 12.56 -13.47 -14.98
N ARG A 184 12.40 -12.31 -15.61
CA ARG A 184 13.49 -11.60 -16.30
C ARG A 184 14.59 -11.20 -15.32
N ILE A 185 14.25 -10.55 -14.20
CA ILE A 185 15.18 -10.15 -13.15
C ILE A 185 15.99 -11.37 -12.67
N ARG A 186 15.32 -12.48 -12.38
CA ARG A 186 15.98 -13.72 -11.93
C ARG A 186 16.92 -14.31 -13.00
N ARG A 187 16.54 -14.29 -14.28
CA ARG A 187 17.39 -14.76 -15.39
C ARG A 187 18.65 -13.90 -15.58
N GLU A 188 18.56 -12.62 -15.20
CA GLU A 188 19.70 -11.70 -15.20
C GLU A 188 20.63 -11.88 -13.98
N GLY A 189 20.39 -12.90 -13.14
CA GLY A 189 21.17 -13.19 -11.94
C GLY A 189 20.90 -12.24 -10.78
N ARG A 190 19.86 -11.40 -10.88
CA ARG A 190 19.45 -10.44 -9.85
C ARG A 190 18.36 -11.02 -8.96
N LEU A 191 18.14 -10.42 -7.79
CA LEU A 191 17.04 -10.71 -6.88
C LEU A 191 15.98 -9.61 -6.93
N SER A 192 14.77 -9.93 -6.53
CA SER A 192 13.67 -8.96 -6.44
C SER A 192 13.05 -8.91 -5.05
N VAL A 193 12.72 -7.69 -4.58
CA VAL A 193 11.88 -7.41 -3.42
C VAL A 193 10.68 -6.63 -3.91
N THR A 194 9.54 -7.30 -4.04
CA THR A 194 8.39 -6.74 -4.77
C THR A 194 7.15 -6.62 -3.87
N GLY A 195 6.65 -5.39 -3.76
CA GLY A 195 5.48 -5.03 -2.98
C GLY A 195 4.14 -5.26 -3.71
N PHE A 196 3.19 -5.88 -3.02
CA PHE A 196 1.83 -6.13 -3.49
C PHE A 196 0.81 -5.62 -2.49
N MET A 197 -0.16 -4.85 -2.96
CA MET A 197 -1.34 -4.45 -2.18
C MET A 197 -2.54 -5.32 -2.58
N SER A 198 -2.93 -6.26 -1.71
CA SER A 198 -4.00 -7.22 -1.98
C SER A 198 -5.24 -7.01 -1.12
N ASP A 199 -5.37 -5.86 -0.45
CA ASP A 199 -6.44 -5.52 0.48
C ASP A 199 -7.69 -4.93 -0.17
N GLN A 200 -7.65 -4.61 -1.46
CA GLN A 200 -8.82 -4.10 -2.18
C GLN A 200 -9.65 -5.23 -2.79
N LYS A 201 -10.87 -4.87 -3.24
CA LYS A 201 -11.76 -5.79 -3.91
C LYS A 201 -11.10 -6.43 -5.13
N PRO A 202 -11.20 -7.77 -5.30
CA PRO A 202 -10.79 -8.43 -6.53
C PRO A 202 -11.48 -7.86 -7.77
N SER A 203 -10.76 -7.80 -8.88
CA SER A 203 -11.34 -7.51 -10.19
C SER A 203 -11.95 -8.80 -10.78
N HIS A 204 -12.79 -8.65 -11.79
CA HIS A 204 -13.32 -9.81 -12.51
C HIS A 204 -12.15 -10.65 -13.08
N GLY A 205 -12.18 -11.97 -12.82
CA GLY A 205 -11.14 -12.90 -13.24
C GLY A 205 -9.89 -12.96 -12.34
N ASP A 206 -9.80 -12.15 -11.29
CA ASP A 206 -8.74 -12.33 -10.30
C ASP A 206 -8.97 -13.63 -9.50
N PRO A 207 -7.94 -14.45 -9.28
CA PRO A 207 -8.05 -15.59 -8.35
C PRO A 207 -8.29 -15.05 -6.94
N THR A 208 -9.14 -15.77 -6.18
CA THR A 208 -9.57 -15.32 -4.86
C THR A 208 -9.43 -16.41 -3.80
N HIS A 209 -9.20 -15.98 -2.58
CA HIS A 209 -9.27 -16.79 -1.36
C HIS A 209 -10.39 -16.26 -0.48
N PRO A 210 -11.36 -17.13 -0.14
CA PRO A 210 -12.47 -16.81 0.74
C PRO A 210 -12.05 -16.82 2.22
N THR A 211 -12.47 -15.81 2.98
CA THR A 211 -12.24 -15.76 4.43
C THR A 211 -13.24 -14.82 5.12
N VAL A 212 -13.26 -14.84 6.45
CA VAL A 212 -13.93 -13.81 7.24
C VAL A 212 -12.91 -12.72 7.59
N PHE A 213 -13.18 -11.47 7.23
CA PHE A 213 -12.30 -10.34 7.48
C PHE A 213 -13.08 -9.17 8.08
N LEU A 214 -12.64 -8.68 9.25
CA LEU A 214 -13.36 -7.67 10.03
C LEU A 214 -14.82 -8.06 10.30
N GLY A 215 -15.04 -9.36 10.64
CA GLY A 215 -16.36 -9.91 10.89
C GLY A 215 -17.25 -10.11 9.65
N ARG A 216 -16.71 -9.99 8.43
CA ARG A 216 -17.48 -10.05 7.19
C ARG A 216 -16.93 -11.11 6.22
N PRO A 217 -17.80 -11.92 5.58
CA PRO A 217 -17.38 -12.75 4.45
C PRO A 217 -16.67 -11.89 3.39
N THR A 218 -15.46 -12.31 3.02
CA THR A 218 -14.58 -11.48 2.19
C THR A 218 -13.73 -12.33 1.26
N ALA A 219 -13.69 -11.99 -0.03
CA ALA A 219 -12.73 -12.55 -0.97
C ALA A 219 -11.46 -11.69 -1.01
N PHE A 220 -10.30 -12.32 -0.79
CA PHE A 220 -8.99 -11.71 -0.99
C PHE A 220 -8.41 -12.10 -2.35
N ILE A 221 -7.61 -11.21 -2.96
CA ILE A 221 -6.84 -11.53 -4.17
C ILE A 221 -5.75 -12.53 -3.78
N SER A 222 -5.80 -13.75 -4.31
CA SER A 222 -4.81 -14.81 -4.05
C SER A 222 -3.73 -14.92 -5.14
N GLY A 223 -3.79 -14.09 -6.17
CA GLY A 223 -2.80 -14.09 -7.25
C GLY A 223 -1.37 -13.80 -6.76
N THR A 224 -1.22 -13.00 -5.72
CA THR A 224 0.08 -12.74 -5.07
C THR A 224 0.66 -14.00 -4.44
N GLU A 225 -0.14 -14.78 -3.72
CA GLU A 225 0.26 -16.09 -3.18
C GLU A 225 0.59 -17.09 -4.29
N THR A 226 -0.23 -17.15 -5.34
CA THR A 226 0.01 -18.04 -6.50
C THR A 226 1.37 -17.72 -7.13
N LEU A 227 1.70 -16.43 -7.29
CA LEU A 227 2.99 -15.98 -7.79
C LEU A 227 4.14 -16.35 -6.83
N ALA A 228 3.98 -16.06 -5.55
CA ALA A 228 4.97 -16.38 -4.52
C ALA A 228 5.30 -17.86 -4.48
N ARG A 229 4.28 -18.74 -4.48
CA ARG A 229 4.45 -20.20 -4.50
C ARG A 229 5.13 -20.68 -5.79
N ARG A 230 4.74 -20.15 -6.95
CA ARG A 230 5.32 -20.51 -8.24
C ARG A 230 6.81 -20.17 -8.35
N LEU A 231 7.21 -19.06 -7.76
CA LEU A 231 8.60 -18.57 -7.77
C LEU A 231 9.39 -19.00 -6.53
N ASP A 232 8.76 -19.67 -5.58
CA ASP A 232 9.33 -20.04 -4.28
C ASP A 232 10.02 -18.88 -3.58
N THR A 233 9.29 -17.78 -3.40
CA THR A 233 9.80 -16.58 -2.74
C THR A 233 9.66 -16.68 -1.22
N ALA A 234 10.46 -15.90 -0.50
CA ALA A 234 10.08 -15.50 0.85
C ALA A 234 8.89 -14.54 0.79
N VAL A 235 8.06 -14.55 1.83
CA VAL A 235 6.88 -13.66 1.94
C VAL A 235 6.91 -12.93 3.26
N ILE A 236 6.84 -11.60 3.21
CA ILE A 236 6.90 -10.72 4.38
C ILE A 236 5.68 -9.78 4.35
N TYR A 237 5.06 -9.55 5.49
CA TYR A 237 4.03 -8.54 5.68
C TYR A 237 4.64 -7.25 6.21
N TRP A 238 4.30 -6.12 5.63
CA TRP A 238 4.64 -4.79 6.12
C TRP A 238 3.51 -4.24 7.00
N ASP A 239 3.74 -4.29 8.30
CA ASP A 239 2.83 -3.78 9.33
C ASP A 239 3.11 -2.30 9.56
N MET A 240 2.24 -1.43 9.01
CA MET A 240 2.43 0.02 9.07
C MET A 240 1.79 0.64 10.30
N GLU A 241 2.54 1.52 10.95
CA GLU A 241 2.11 2.39 12.05
C GLU A 241 2.32 3.86 11.72
N LYS A 242 1.56 4.75 12.38
CA LYS A 242 1.72 6.22 12.31
C LYS A 242 1.98 6.74 13.73
N PRO A 243 3.24 6.76 14.20
CA PRO A 243 3.58 7.26 15.54
C PRO A 243 3.29 8.75 15.72
N GLY A 244 3.22 9.52 14.63
CA GLY A 244 2.86 10.93 14.66
C GLY A 244 2.50 11.43 13.27
N ARG A 245 2.03 12.66 13.17
CA ARG A 245 1.69 13.29 11.89
C ARG A 245 2.94 13.39 11.01
N GLY A 246 2.88 12.85 9.78
CA GLY A 246 4.03 12.80 8.86
C GLY A 246 5.20 11.96 9.35
N ARG A 247 4.92 11.00 10.20
CA ARG A 247 5.88 9.98 10.64
C ARG A 247 5.23 8.61 10.58
N TYR A 248 5.92 7.68 9.93
CA TYR A 248 5.46 6.32 9.73
C TYR A 248 6.56 5.34 10.10
N HIS A 249 6.16 4.16 10.51
CA HIS A 249 7.05 3.05 10.79
C HIS A 249 6.47 1.78 10.19
N ILE A 250 7.30 0.98 9.52
CA ILE A 250 6.96 -0.36 9.06
C ILE A 250 7.76 -1.38 9.85
N THR A 251 7.04 -2.36 10.44
CA THR A 251 7.63 -3.59 10.95
C THR A 251 7.51 -4.68 9.90
N CYS A 252 8.64 -5.22 9.43
CA CYS A 252 8.68 -6.36 8.52
C CYS A 252 8.39 -7.64 9.30
N ARG A 253 7.23 -8.29 9.04
CA ARG A 253 6.80 -9.53 9.71
C ARG A 253 6.88 -10.69 8.72
N PRO A 254 7.78 -11.67 8.89
CA PRO A 254 7.82 -12.83 8.03
C PRO A 254 6.51 -13.64 8.07
N ILE A 255 6.00 -14.00 6.90
CA ILE A 255 4.89 -14.95 6.76
C ILE A 255 5.46 -16.34 6.50
N THR A 256 6.39 -16.46 5.54
CA THR A 256 7.12 -17.69 5.25
C THR A 256 8.46 -17.38 4.59
N LEU A 257 9.45 -18.24 4.77
CA LEU A 257 10.74 -18.14 4.07
C LEU A 257 10.75 -18.90 2.73
N SER A 258 9.75 -19.77 2.48
CA SER A 258 9.64 -20.55 1.25
C SER A 258 8.17 -20.79 0.95
N ALA A 259 7.66 -20.10 -0.05
CA ALA A 259 6.23 -20.14 -0.37
C ALA A 259 5.81 -21.43 -1.09
N ALA A 260 6.73 -22.14 -1.75
CA ALA A 260 6.40 -23.37 -2.49
C ALA A 260 5.85 -24.49 -1.60
N GLY A 261 6.35 -24.59 -0.36
CA GLY A 261 5.91 -25.59 0.63
C GLY A 261 4.60 -25.28 1.33
N GLU A 262 4.06 -24.09 1.15
CA GLU A 262 2.84 -23.65 1.83
C GLU A 262 1.58 -24.22 1.18
N ALA A 263 0.57 -24.55 2.00
CA ALA A 263 -0.73 -24.95 1.50
C ALA A 263 -1.41 -23.81 0.74
N GLN A 264 -2.23 -24.14 -0.26
CA GLN A 264 -2.97 -23.14 -1.02
C GLN A 264 -3.92 -22.36 -0.12
N GLY A 265 -3.87 -21.02 -0.21
CA GLY A 265 -4.67 -20.09 0.59
C GLY A 265 -4.05 -19.72 1.94
N SER A 266 -3.07 -20.50 2.45
CA SER A 266 -2.51 -20.29 3.79
C SER A 266 -1.74 -18.96 3.93
N ILE A 267 -1.03 -18.55 2.90
CA ILE A 267 -0.30 -17.26 2.88
C ILE A 267 -1.30 -16.10 2.87
N THR A 268 -2.32 -16.19 2.02
CA THR A 268 -3.38 -15.16 1.91
C THR A 268 -4.17 -15.05 3.21
N GLU A 269 -4.46 -16.18 3.87
CA GLU A 269 -5.14 -16.20 5.16
C GLU A 269 -4.30 -15.52 6.25
N ARG A 270 -3.01 -15.86 6.36
CA ARG A 270 -2.10 -15.20 7.32
C ARG A 270 -1.98 -13.69 7.06
N TYR A 271 -1.91 -13.29 5.79
CA TYR A 271 -1.96 -11.88 5.42
C TYR A 271 -3.26 -11.21 5.89
N ALA A 272 -4.41 -11.84 5.65
CA ALA A 272 -5.70 -11.30 6.08
C ALA A 272 -5.77 -11.10 7.60
N ARG A 273 -5.27 -12.06 8.40
CA ARG A 273 -5.20 -11.94 9.87
C ARG A 273 -4.27 -10.81 10.33
N LEU A 274 -3.08 -10.70 9.74
CA LEU A 274 -2.13 -9.64 10.05
C LEU A 274 -2.69 -8.25 9.71
N LEU A 275 -3.32 -8.13 8.54
CA LEU A 275 -3.97 -6.89 8.12
C LEU A 275 -5.14 -6.53 9.04
N GLU A 276 -5.97 -7.50 9.43
CA GLU A 276 -7.07 -7.27 10.37
C GLU A 276 -6.55 -6.73 11.71
N ALA A 277 -5.47 -7.31 12.25
CA ALA A 277 -4.82 -6.83 13.46
C ALA A 277 -4.30 -5.38 13.32
N THR A 278 -3.67 -5.05 12.19
CA THR A 278 -3.21 -3.69 11.88
C THR A 278 -4.37 -2.70 11.85
N ILE A 279 -5.48 -3.05 11.18
CA ILE A 279 -6.67 -2.18 11.09
C ILE A 279 -7.35 -2.01 12.45
N ARG A 280 -7.50 -3.08 13.23
CA ARG A 280 -8.12 -3.00 14.56
C ARG A 280 -7.31 -2.13 15.52
N ARG A 281 -5.97 -2.17 15.44
CA ARG A 281 -5.08 -1.32 16.23
C ARG A 281 -5.20 0.17 15.86
N ARG A 282 -5.31 0.49 14.57
CA ARG A 282 -5.41 1.87 14.05
C ARG A 282 -6.43 1.96 12.91
N PRO A 283 -7.74 1.88 13.25
CA PRO A 283 -8.80 1.85 12.25
C PRO A 283 -8.89 3.15 11.42
N ASP A 284 -8.39 4.25 11.92
CA ASP A 284 -8.37 5.54 11.23
C ASP A 284 -7.36 5.63 10.07
N LEU A 285 -6.50 4.62 9.88
CA LEU A 285 -5.46 4.64 8.85
C LEU A 285 -5.82 3.89 7.57
N TRP A 286 -6.78 2.95 7.60
CA TRP A 286 -7.13 2.16 6.42
C TRP A 286 -8.05 2.91 5.46
N LEU A 287 -7.99 2.57 4.16
CA LEU A 287 -8.72 3.28 3.09
C LEU A 287 -10.21 2.94 3.07
N TRP A 288 -10.97 3.40 4.07
CA TRP A 288 -12.41 3.15 4.21
C TRP A 288 -13.28 3.66 3.07
N SER A 289 -12.79 4.60 2.27
CA SER A 289 -13.51 5.10 1.10
C SER A 289 -13.57 4.08 -0.06
N HIS A 290 -12.81 2.99 -0.03
CA HIS A 290 -12.91 1.91 -1.01
C HIS A 290 -14.16 1.07 -0.77
N ARG A 291 -14.90 0.73 -1.84
CA ARG A 291 -16.08 -0.16 -1.78
C ARG A 291 -15.64 -1.62 -1.75
N ARG A 292 -14.95 -2.02 -0.66
CA ARG A 292 -14.29 -3.33 -0.50
C ARG A 292 -15.26 -4.50 -0.69
N TRP A 293 -16.48 -4.37 -0.19
CA TRP A 293 -17.51 -5.43 -0.16
C TRP A 293 -18.63 -5.25 -1.19
N LYS A 294 -18.44 -4.40 -2.21
CA LYS A 294 -19.43 -4.25 -3.29
C LYS A 294 -19.50 -5.54 -4.11
N ASN A 295 -20.70 -6.09 -4.34
CA ASN A 295 -20.95 -7.31 -5.11
C ASN A 295 -20.32 -8.59 -4.52
N GLN A 296 -20.24 -8.70 -3.20
CA GLN A 296 -19.79 -9.91 -2.48
C GLN A 296 -21.00 -10.66 -1.84
N ALA A 297 -22.24 -10.35 -2.25
CA ALA A 297 -23.44 -10.98 -1.70
C ALA A 297 -23.50 -12.51 -1.96
N ASP A 298 -22.75 -13.02 -2.95
CA ASP A 298 -22.76 -14.43 -3.34
C ASP A 298 -21.63 -15.25 -2.67
N PHE A 299 -20.96 -14.67 -1.66
CA PHE A 299 -19.80 -15.28 -1.04
C PHE A 299 -20.19 -15.88 0.32
N THR A 300 -20.48 -17.16 0.34
CA THR A 300 -20.61 -17.97 1.57
C THR A 300 -19.28 -18.70 1.76
N PRO A 301 -18.55 -18.52 2.88
CA PRO A 301 -17.44 -19.41 3.19
C PRO A 301 -18.00 -20.84 3.29
N GLU A 302 -17.37 -21.79 2.62
CA GLU A 302 -17.62 -23.19 2.92
C GLU A 302 -17.24 -23.43 4.38
N THR A 303 -18.20 -23.87 5.17
CA THR A 303 -18.06 -24.16 6.62
C THR A 303 -17.18 -25.39 6.86
#